data_3701b4d7fea99b2a5a4540861c725836
#
_entry.id   3701b4d7fea99b2a5a4540861c725836
#
_cell.length_a   1.000
_cell.length_b   1.000
_cell.length_c   1.000
_cell.angle_alpha   90.00
_cell.angle_beta   90.00
_cell.angle_gamma   90.00
#
_symmetry.space_group_name_H-M   'P 1'
#
loop_
_entity.id
_entity.type
_entity.pdbx_description
1 polymer ?
#
loop_
_entity_poly.entity_id
_entity_poly.type
_entity_poly.pdbx_seq_one_letter_code
_entity_poly.pdbx_strand_id
1 'polypeptide(L)'
;MKEVQGPTPAGTSRPYRSLPEALRAHRIDPSNHAFITAIVEAVGISSFIDRGRYIEAIRRGEGASLHIGRTYTNGFTQDERLVVGSTPLRLQPSEGRPPYFYVSHPSEFIPLTPQRAAKRATTPRVSAPRAEKAPKPVEERDYGVCDVCFMVKTPSGGCGCG
;
A
#
# COMPACT_ATOMS: atom_id res chain seq x y z
N MET A 1 -23.40 -5.81 42.97
CA MET A 1 -22.65 -4.64 42.51
C MET A 1 -22.90 -4.51 41.01
N LYS A 2 -23.62 -3.50 40.54
CA LYS A 2 -23.91 -3.28 39.10
C LYS A 2 -22.75 -2.51 38.51
N GLU A 3 -22.03 -3.14 37.56
CA GLU A 3 -21.07 -2.43 36.74
C GLU A 3 -21.78 -1.40 35.88
N VAL A 4 -21.45 -0.16 36.11
CA VAL A 4 -21.90 0.96 35.28
C VAL A 4 -21.06 0.93 34.00
N GLN A 5 -21.63 0.36 32.93
CA GLN A 5 -21.07 0.54 31.60
C GLN A 5 -21.23 2.00 31.20
N GLY A 6 -20.12 2.75 31.19
CA GLY A 6 -20.06 4.07 30.64
C GLY A 6 -20.39 4.09 29.16
N PRO A 7 -20.89 5.19 28.59
CA PRO A 7 -21.27 5.29 27.19
C PRO A 7 -20.06 5.04 26.30
N THR A 8 -20.12 3.99 25.50
CA THR A 8 -19.14 3.68 24.46
C THR A 8 -19.14 4.83 23.43
N PRO A 9 -18.01 5.49 23.18
CA PRO A 9 -17.97 6.50 22.13
C PRO A 9 -18.33 5.86 20.79
N ALA A 10 -19.17 6.54 20.02
CA ALA A 10 -19.67 6.12 18.73
C ALA A 10 -18.54 6.11 17.68
N GLY A 11 -17.75 5.06 17.70
CA GLY A 11 -16.80 4.64 16.68
C GLY A 11 -16.92 3.14 16.64
N THR A 12 -16.96 2.56 15.45
CA THR A 12 -17.11 1.13 15.23
C THR A 12 -16.02 0.34 15.97
N SER A 13 -16.27 0.04 17.24
CA SER A 13 -15.41 -0.81 18.08
C SER A 13 -15.92 -2.24 18.05
N ARG A 14 -15.95 -2.85 16.87
CA ARG A 14 -16.37 -4.25 16.72
C ARG A 14 -15.18 -5.17 16.94
N PRO A 15 -15.23 -6.06 17.93
CA PRO A 15 -14.21 -7.08 18.08
C PRO A 15 -14.32 -8.12 16.99
N TYR A 16 -13.19 -8.51 16.41
CA TYR A 16 -13.09 -9.66 15.51
C TYR A 16 -12.80 -10.93 16.31
N ARG A 17 -13.35 -12.04 15.83
CA ARG A 17 -13.11 -13.36 16.46
C ARG A 17 -11.72 -13.90 16.16
N SER A 18 -11.16 -13.51 15.03
CA SER A 18 -9.85 -14.01 14.59
C SER A 18 -9.12 -13.01 13.69
N LEU A 19 -7.80 -13.13 13.63
CA LEU A 19 -6.98 -12.34 12.70
C LEU A 19 -7.38 -12.52 11.23
N PRO A 20 -7.61 -13.74 10.70
CA PRO A 20 -8.02 -13.90 9.31
C PRO A 20 -9.36 -13.23 8.96
N GLU A 21 -10.27 -13.15 9.92
CA GLU A 21 -11.53 -12.41 9.75
C GLU A 21 -11.27 -10.91 9.63
N ALA A 22 -10.46 -10.36 10.52
CA ALA A 22 -10.06 -8.96 10.51
C ALA A 22 -9.35 -8.56 9.21
N LEU A 23 -8.38 -9.36 8.77
CA LEU A 23 -7.62 -9.10 7.55
C LEU A 23 -8.52 -9.06 6.30
N ARG A 24 -9.48 -9.98 6.20
CA ARG A 24 -10.46 -10.00 5.12
C ARG A 24 -11.41 -8.81 5.15
N ALA A 25 -11.92 -8.46 6.33
CA ALA A 25 -12.81 -7.32 6.51
C ALA A 25 -12.15 -6.01 6.08
N HIS A 26 -10.88 -5.81 6.41
CA HIS A 26 -10.08 -4.65 6.02
C HIS A 26 -9.49 -4.74 4.61
N ARG A 27 -9.77 -5.83 3.85
CA ARG A 27 -9.27 -6.04 2.48
C ARG A 27 -7.74 -5.91 2.40
N ILE A 28 -7.06 -6.48 3.38
CA ILE A 28 -5.61 -6.56 3.38
C ILE A 28 -5.19 -7.61 2.36
N ASP A 29 -4.16 -7.28 1.57
CA ASP A 29 -3.67 -8.16 0.51
C ASP A 29 -3.28 -9.53 1.07
N PRO A 30 -3.72 -10.65 0.46
CA PRO A 30 -3.38 -12.00 0.91
C PRO A 30 -1.88 -12.27 1.03
N SER A 31 -1.05 -11.62 0.20
CA SER A 31 0.41 -11.74 0.27
C SER A 31 0.99 -11.26 1.61
N ASN A 32 0.27 -10.38 2.32
CA ASN A 32 0.67 -9.85 3.62
C ASN A 32 0.21 -10.73 4.79
N HIS A 33 -0.74 -11.65 4.58
CA HIS A 33 -1.37 -12.38 5.68
C HIS A 33 -0.38 -13.20 6.50
N ALA A 34 0.51 -13.94 5.84
CA ALA A 34 1.53 -14.73 6.52
C ALA A 34 2.49 -13.87 7.34
N PHE A 35 2.90 -12.73 6.78
CA PHE A 35 3.78 -11.78 7.43
C PHE A 35 3.12 -11.14 8.66
N ILE A 36 1.88 -10.68 8.54
CA ILE A 36 1.13 -10.10 9.66
C ILE A 36 0.85 -11.15 10.74
N THR A 37 0.53 -12.38 10.36
CA THR A 37 0.35 -13.48 11.31
C THR A 37 1.60 -13.71 12.14
N ALA A 38 2.76 -13.76 11.50
CA ALA A 38 4.03 -13.95 12.19
C ALA A 38 4.35 -12.78 13.14
N ILE A 39 4.04 -11.55 12.79
CA ILE A 39 4.16 -10.38 13.68
C ILE A 39 3.23 -10.54 14.90
N VAL A 40 1.98 -10.89 14.68
CA VAL A 40 0.97 -11.05 15.73
C VAL A 40 1.37 -12.16 16.71
N GLU A 41 1.93 -13.26 16.22
CA GLU A 41 2.45 -14.36 17.05
C GLU A 41 3.68 -13.93 17.86
N ALA A 42 4.62 -13.23 17.22
CA ALA A 42 5.84 -12.76 17.89
C ALA A 42 5.55 -11.74 19.01
N VAL A 43 4.56 -10.86 18.80
CA VAL A 43 4.18 -9.83 19.78
C VAL A 43 3.27 -10.39 20.88
N GLY A 44 2.45 -11.38 20.57
CA GLY A 44 1.45 -11.94 21.49
C GLY A 44 0.24 -11.03 21.63
N ILE A 45 -0.75 -11.21 20.77
CA ILE A 45 -1.99 -10.42 20.74
C ILE A 45 -3.12 -11.16 21.48
N SER A 46 -3.94 -10.39 22.20
CA SER A 46 -5.11 -10.89 22.93
C SER A 46 -6.43 -10.72 22.17
N SER A 47 -6.58 -9.62 21.45
CA SER A 47 -7.82 -9.31 20.73
C SER A 47 -7.58 -8.35 19.56
N PHE A 48 -8.54 -8.35 18.63
CA PHE A 48 -8.55 -7.49 17.46
C PHE A 48 -9.82 -6.66 17.45
N ILE A 49 -9.69 -5.35 17.26
CA ILE A 49 -10.81 -4.40 17.26
C ILE A 49 -10.82 -3.64 15.94
N ASP A 50 -12.00 -3.53 15.32
CA ASP A 50 -12.21 -2.68 14.16
C ASP A 50 -12.17 -1.20 14.54
N ARG A 51 -11.30 -0.43 13.91
CA ARG A 51 -11.22 1.04 14.02
C ARG A 51 -11.57 1.73 12.69
N GLY A 52 -12.18 1.03 11.75
CA GLY A 52 -12.56 1.52 10.44
C GLY A 52 -11.42 1.64 9.44
N ARG A 53 -10.35 2.36 9.78
CA ARG A 53 -9.17 2.55 8.93
C ARG A 53 -8.08 1.50 9.15
N TYR A 54 -8.02 0.90 10.32
CA TYR A 54 -7.04 -0.09 10.73
C TYR A 54 -7.64 -1.07 11.72
N ILE A 55 -6.96 -2.18 11.92
CA ILE A 55 -7.26 -3.15 12.97
C ILE A 55 -6.38 -2.81 14.16
N GLU A 56 -6.98 -2.54 15.30
CA GLU A 56 -6.25 -2.43 16.54
C GLU A 56 -6.03 -3.82 17.14
N ALA A 57 -4.77 -4.21 17.30
CA ALA A 57 -4.39 -5.47 17.88
C ALA A 57 -3.85 -5.23 19.30
N ILE A 58 -4.63 -5.64 20.30
CA ILE A 58 -4.32 -5.43 21.70
C ILE A 58 -3.31 -6.49 22.17
N ARG A 59 -2.19 -6.06 22.75
CA ARG A 59 -1.15 -6.96 23.28
C ARG A 59 -1.63 -7.70 24.53
N ARG A 60 -1.11 -8.89 24.74
CA ARG A 60 -1.29 -9.62 26.01
C ARG A 60 -0.42 -9.07 27.14
N GLY A 61 0.75 -8.58 26.79
CA GLY A 61 1.72 -7.98 27.69
C GLY A 61 1.68 -6.47 27.69
N GLU A 62 2.68 -5.84 28.30
CA GLU A 62 2.84 -4.40 28.34
C GLU A 62 3.17 -3.84 26.94
N GLY A 63 2.79 -2.62 26.70
CA GLY A 63 3.08 -1.87 25.48
C GLY A 63 1.83 -1.37 24.76
N ALA A 64 2.05 -0.51 23.78
CA ALA A 64 0.98 0.06 22.96
C ALA A 64 0.36 -1.00 22.05
N SER A 65 -0.93 -0.88 21.76
CA SER A 65 -1.61 -1.70 20.76
C SER A 65 -0.97 -1.51 19.38
N LEU A 66 -0.94 -2.59 18.60
CA LEU A 66 -0.53 -2.49 17.20
C LEU A 66 -1.70 -2.00 16.35
N HIS A 67 -1.40 -1.17 15.38
CA HIS A 67 -2.35 -0.75 14.37
C HIS A 67 -1.98 -1.37 13.01
N ILE A 68 -2.75 -2.35 12.60
CA ILE A 68 -2.54 -3.08 11.36
C ILE A 68 -3.32 -2.38 10.25
N GLY A 69 -2.59 -1.72 9.36
CA GLY A 69 -3.12 -1.07 8.16
C GLY A 69 -3.01 -1.98 6.94
N ARG A 70 -3.30 -1.44 5.75
CA ARG A 70 -3.21 -2.20 4.50
C ARG A 70 -1.78 -2.44 4.05
N THR A 71 -0.90 -1.48 4.28
CA THR A 71 0.46 -1.43 3.74
C THR A 71 1.54 -1.46 4.82
N TYR A 72 1.18 -1.20 6.06
CA TYR A 72 2.10 -1.20 7.20
C TYR A 72 1.39 -1.55 8.51
N THR A 73 2.18 -1.95 9.49
CA THR A 73 1.76 -2.12 10.88
C THR A 73 2.63 -1.22 11.75
N ASN A 74 2.02 -0.38 12.60
CA ASN A 74 2.70 0.48 13.55
C ASN A 74 2.32 0.13 15.01
N GLY A 75 2.93 0.83 15.97
CA GLY A 75 2.73 0.62 17.40
C GLY A 75 3.91 -0.07 18.07
N PHE A 76 5.06 -0.15 17.39
CA PHE A 76 6.31 -0.67 17.94
C PHE A 76 7.08 0.43 18.66
N THR A 77 7.91 0.04 19.63
CA THR A 77 8.89 0.92 20.27
C THR A 77 10.24 0.83 19.55
N GLN A 78 11.09 1.83 19.76
CA GLN A 78 12.42 1.90 19.15
C GLN A 78 13.29 0.68 19.51
N ASP A 79 13.17 0.22 20.74
CA ASP A 79 13.99 -0.85 21.29
C ASP A 79 13.41 -2.25 21.03
N GLU A 80 12.23 -2.30 20.42
CA GLU A 80 11.54 -3.55 20.15
C GLU A 80 12.22 -4.31 19.01
N ARG A 81 12.63 -5.53 19.28
CA ARG A 81 13.23 -6.42 18.28
C ARG A 81 12.23 -7.46 17.85
N LEU A 82 11.71 -7.31 16.65
CA LEU A 82 10.84 -8.31 16.04
C LEU A 82 11.66 -9.26 15.17
N VAL A 83 11.44 -10.55 15.38
CA VAL A 83 11.98 -11.60 14.52
C VAL A 83 10.80 -12.35 13.91
N VAL A 84 10.72 -12.34 12.60
CA VAL A 84 9.70 -13.08 11.84
C VAL A 84 10.40 -14.23 11.11
N GLY A 85 10.06 -15.44 11.52
CA GLY A 85 10.82 -16.63 11.10
C GLY A 85 12.24 -16.59 11.68
N SER A 86 13.24 -16.47 10.82
CA SER A 86 14.65 -16.31 11.19
C SER A 86 15.20 -14.90 10.89
N THR A 87 14.36 -13.99 10.39
CA THR A 87 14.80 -12.68 9.92
C THR A 87 14.38 -11.58 10.90
N PRO A 88 15.34 -10.80 11.44
CA PRO A 88 15.01 -9.62 12.22
C PRO A 88 14.36 -8.55 11.34
N LEU A 89 13.22 -8.03 11.76
CA LEU A 89 12.54 -6.95 11.07
C LEU A 89 13.19 -5.60 11.43
N ARG A 90 13.40 -4.80 10.39
CA ARG A 90 13.86 -3.43 10.56
C ARG A 90 12.66 -2.51 10.77
N LEU A 91 12.51 -2.00 11.98
CA LEU A 91 11.50 -1.01 12.31
C LEU A 91 11.93 0.36 11.76
N GLN A 92 10.97 1.10 11.19
CA GLN A 92 11.17 2.44 10.65
C GLN A 92 10.47 3.47 11.54
N PRO A 93 11.07 4.65 11.77
CA PRO A 93 10.44 5.70 12.56
C PRO A 93 9.20 6.23 11.83
N SER A 94 8.08 6.35 12.53
CA SER A 94 6.87 6.97 12.00
C SER A 94 6.98 8.48 12.08
N GLU A 95 6.80 9.17 10.97
CA GLU A 95 6.73 10.63 10.96
C GLU A 95 5.45 11.09 11.66
N GLY A 96 5.59 11.87 12.73
CA GLY A 96 4.49 12.61 13.33
C GLY A 96 4.07 12.25 14.75
N ARG A 97 4.40 11.09 15.31
CA ARG A 97 4.15 10.76 16.73
C ARG A 97 5.17 9.77 17.28
N PRO A 98 6.22 10.24 17.98
CA PRO A 98 7.01 9.35 18.82
C PRO A 98 6.11 8.79 19.93
N PRO A 99 6.21 7.50 20.34
CA PRO A 99 7.35 6.62 20.09
C PRO A 99 7.09 5.53 19.03
N TYR A 100 6.15 5.68 18.13
CA TYR A 100 5.69 4.58 17.29
C TYR A 100 6.57 4.36 16.06
N PHE A 101 7.16 3.17 16.03
CA PHE A 101 7.83 2.64 14.86
C PHE A 101 6.86 1.77 14.07
N TYR A 102 7.11 1.62 12.78
CA TYR A 102 6.29 0.80 11.89
C TYR A 102 7.14 -0.15 11.06
N VAL A 103 6.48 -1.16 10.51
CA VAL A 103 7.04 -2.08 9.53
C VAL A 103 6.13 -2.09 8.31
N SER A 104 6.72 -1.96 7.11
CA SER A 104 5.99 -2.05 5.86
C SER A 104 5.68 -3.51 5.52
N HIS A 105 4.51 -3.73 4.92
CA HIS A 105 4.11 -5.06 4.47
C HIS A 105 4.79 -5.43 3.15
N PRO A 106 4.97 -6.74 2.88
CA PRO A 106 5.64 -7.22 1.66
C PRO A 106 5.02 -6.69 0.36
N SER A 107 3.72 -6.46 0.32
CA SER A 107 3.03 -5.93 -0.87
C SER A 107 3.51 -4.54 -1.31
N GLU A 108 4.07 -3.73 -0.40
CA GLU A 108 4.66 -2.43 -0.73
C GLU A 108 5.94 -2.57 -1.59
N PHE A 109 6.62 -3.71 -1.46
CA PHE A 109 7.88 -3.96 -2.18
C PHE A 109 7.69 -4.77 -3.45
N ILE A 110 6.46 -5.23 -3.76
CA ILE A 110 6.17 -5.87 -5.02
C ILE A 110 6.15 -4.78 -6.09
N PRO A 111 7.12 -4.72 -7.02
CA PRO A 111 7.04 -3.79 -8.12
C PRO A 111 5.73 -4.06 -8.85
N LEU A 112 4.94 -3.01 -9.06
CA LEU A 112 3.75 -3.07 -9.89
C LEU A 112 4.21 -3.45 -11.31
N THR A 113 4.39 -4.74 -11.54
CA THR A 113 4.51 -5.23 -12.89
C THR A 113 3.20 -4.86 -13.56
N PRO A 114 3.19 -4.01 -14.62
CA PRO A 114 1.97 -3.72 -15.30
C PRO A 114 1.42 -5.06 -15.77
N GLN A 115 0.34 -5.51 -15.16
CA GLN A 115 -0.40 -6.66 -15.65
C GLN A 115 -0.81 -6.29 -17.07
N ARG A 116 -0.02 -6.78 -18.02
CA ARG A 116 -0.39 -6.80 -19.41
C ARG A 116 -1.75 -7.47 -19.43
N ALA A 117 -2.81 -6.65 -19.61
CA ALA A 117 -4.16 -7.15 -19.71
C ALA A 117 -4.10 -8.36 -20.63
N ALA A 118 -4.44 -9.54 -20.07
CA ALA A 118 -4.52 -10.75 -20.86
C ALA A 118 -5.47 -10.46 -22.00
N LYS A 119 -4.92 -10.29 -23.20
CA LYS A 119 -5.70 -10.15 -24.41
C LYS A 119 -6.59 -11.38 -24.47
N ARG A 120 -7.88 -11.18 -24.22
CA ARG A 120 -8.92 -12.13 -24.55
C ARG A 120 -8.60 -12.66 -25.93
N ALA A 121 -8.33 -13.94 -26.02
CA ALA A 121 -8.19 -14.65 -27.28
C ALA A 121 -9.53 -14.52 -28.01
N THR A 122 -9.65 -13.54 -28.88
CA THR A 122 -10.68 -13.49 -29.90
C THR A 122 -10.20 -14.35 -31.04
N THR A 123 -10.97 -15.39 -31.31
CA THR A 123 -10.90 -16.27 -32.48
C THR A 123 -10.56 -15.51 -33.76
N PRO A 124 -9.70 -16.05 -34.62
CA PRO A 124 -9.32 -15.38 -35.85
C PRO A 124 -10.50 -15.40 -36.84
N ARG A 125 -11.11 -14.26 -37.06
CA ARG A 125 -12.00 -14.04 -38.18
C ARG A 125 -11.14 -13.74 -39.42
N VAL A 126 -11.06 -14.68 -40.32
CA VAL A 126 -10.45 -14.52 -41.65
C VAL A 126 -11.17 -13.37 -42.35
N SER A 127 -10.47 -12.31 -42.67
CA SER A 127 -10.90 -11.26 -43.56
C SER A 127 -9.74 -10.90 -44.51
N ALA A 128 -10.08 -10.85 -45.76
CA ALA A 128 -9.22 -10.69 -46.93
C ALA A 128 -8.33 -9.42 -46.91
N PRO A 129 -7.23 -9.39 -47.69
CA PRO A 129 -6.22 -8.36 -47.64
C PRO A 129 -6.73 -7.08 -48.28
N ARG A 130 -6.81 -6.01 -47.49
CA ARG A 130 -6.99 -4.63 -47.97
C ARG A 130 -5.64 -3.93 -47.96
N ALA A 131 -5.24 -3.43 -49.14
CA ALA A 131 -3.98 -2.76 -49.41
C ALA A 131 -3.60 -1.74 -48.33
N GLU A 132 -2.41 -1.93 -47.77
CA GLU A 132 -1.75 -1.08 -46.81
C GLU A 132 -1.26 0.23 -47.48
N LYS A 133 -1.79 1.35 -47.01
CA LYS A 133 -1.07 2.64 -47.16
C LYS A 133 -0.11 2.73 -45.97
N ALA A 134 1.17 2.70 -46.26
CA ALA A 134 2.25 2.88 -45.28
C ALA A 134 2.07 4.20 -44.52
N PRO A 135 2.18 4.22 -43.19
CA PRO A 135 2.23 5.47 -42.44
C PRO A 135 3.54 6.20 -42.78
N LYS A 136 3.40 7.48 -43.16
CA LYS A 136 4.55 8.35 -43.36
C LYS A 136 5.32 8.48 -42.03
N PRO A 137 6.67 8.41 -42.02
CA PRO A 137 7.44 8.64 -40.80
C PRO A 137 7.16 10.05 -40.30
N VAL A 138 6.81 10.14 -39.02
CA VAL A 138 6.73 11.42 -38.31
C VAL A 138 8.16 11.90 -38.17
N GLU A 139 8.55 12.91 -38.95
CA GLU A 139 9.82 13.61 -38.74
C GLU A 139 9.80 14.18 -37.35
N GLU A 140 10.66 13.69 -36.50
CA GLU A 140 10.95 14.18 -35.17
C GLU A 140 11.64 15.54 -35.34
N ARG A 141 10.83 16.62 -35.39
CA ARG A 141 11.35 17.97 -35.51
C ARG A 141 11.86 18.42 -34.16
N ASP A 142 13.17 18.52 -34.05
CA ASP A 142 13.83 19.11 -32.91
C ASP A 142 13.60 20.64 -32.94
N TYR A 143 12.71 21.13 -32.10
CA TYR A 143 12.36 22.55 -32.03
C TYR A 143 13.37 23.40 -31.25
N GLY A 144 14.39 22.77 -30.68
CA GLY A 144 15.41 23.41 -29.86
C GLY A 144 14.88 24.00 -28.55
N VAL A 145 15.78 24.40 -27.70
CA VAL A 145 15.47 24.98 -26.37
C VAL A 145 15.75 26.50 -26.44
N CYS A 146 14.95 27.29 -25.74
CA CYS A 146 15.17 28.72 -25.61
C CYS A 146 16.34 28.99 -24.66
N ASP A 147 17.30 29.79 -25.07
CA ASP A 147 18.49 30.13 -24.28
C ASP A 147 18.22 31.03 -23.06
N VAL A 148 17.01 31.61 -22.99
CA VAL A 148 16.61 32.52 -21.91
C VAL A 148 15.76 31.81 -20.84
N CYS A 149 14.77 30.99 -21.23
CA CYS A 149 13.85 30.34 -20.31
C CYS A 149 14.01 28.81 -20.25
N PHE A 150 14.89 28.24 -21.05
CA PHE A 150 15.14 26.80 -21.14
C PHE A 150 13.93 25.92 -21.46
N MET A 151 12.86 26.52 -22.01
CA MET A 151 11.68 25.81 -22.47
C MET A 151 11.81 25.42 -23.94
N VAL A 152 11.24 24.29 -24.31
CA VAL A 152 11.17 23.85 -25.72
C VAL A 152 10.39 24.87 -26.54
N LYS A 153 10.96 25.31 -27.68
CA LYS A 153 10.28 26.25 -28.59
C LYS A 153 9.06 25.61 -29.23
N THR A 154 8.02 26.42 -29.45
CA THR A 154 6.81 25.96 -30.17
C THR A 154 7.13 25.73 -31.65
N PRO A 155 6.29 24.99 -32.40
CA PRO A 155 6.45 24.79 -33.84
C PRO A 155 6.56 26.07 -34.67
N SER A 156 6.08 27.19 -34.14
CA SER A 156 6.16 28.53 -34.73
C SER A 156 7.46 29.28 -34.36
N GLY A 157 8.39 28.65 -33.58
CA GLY A 157 9.66 29.25 -33.22
C GLY A 157 9.61 30.20 -32.03
N GLY A 158 8.43 30.45 -31.45
CA GLY A 158 8.26 31.31 -30.29
C GLY A 158 8.43 30.56 -28.95
N CYS A 159 8.96 31.24 -27.94
CA CYS A 159 8.82 30.84 -26.54
C CYS A 159 7.99 31.88 -25.80
N GLY A 160 7.23 31.47 -24.76
CA GLY A 160 6.32 32.35 -24.02
C GLY A 160 6.97 33.30 -23.02
N CYS A 161 8.26 33.68 -23.24
CA CYS A 161 9.02 34.54 -22.34
C CYS A 161 9.18 36.00 -22.82
N GLY A 162 8.37 36.43 -23.79
CA GLY A 162 8.30 37.82 -24.31
C GLY A 162 7.09 38.57 -23.80
#